data_0fa2a4682f192e9398ce3a453ef561b7
#
_entry.id   0fa2a4682f192e9398ce3a453ef561b7
#
_cell.length_a   1.000
_cell.length_b   1.000
_cell.length_c   1.000
_cell.angle_alpha   90.00
_cell.angle_beta   90.00
_cell.angle_gamma   90.00
#
_symmetry.space_group_name_H-M   'P 1'
#
loop_
_entity.id
_entity.type
_entity.pdbx_description
1 polymer ?
#
loop_
_entity_poly.entity_id
_entity_poly.type
_entity_poly.pdbx_seq_one_letter_code
_entity_poly.pdbx_strand_id
1 'polypeptide(L)'
;IVSALGWRYGFIGAGSIGIIGALIVWRFFHDSPESEGLPAVNHPQMQSETGDAADFNKAQRQALMMPAIWILAISSALMYVSRYAVNSWGVFYLETQKGYSTLDASFIISIGSVCGIIGTMFSGVISDKFFSGRRNAPALIFGLMNVMALCLFLLVPGVHFWVDALSMVLFGTAIGVLLCFLGGLMAVDIAPRNASGAALGIVGIASYIGAGIQDIMSGILIGGHKSIVD
;
A
#
# COMPACT_ATOMS: atom_id res chain seq x y z
N ILE A 1 10.46 -23.73 2.92
CA ILE A 1 9.19 -24.47 3.13
C ILE A 1 8.68 -25.04 1.82
N VAL A 2 8.54 -24.21 0.77
CA VAL A 2 7.97 -24.65 -0.54
C VAL A 2 8.83 -25.73 -1.20
N SER A 3 10.15 -25.62 -1.14
CA SER A 3 11.08 -26.59 -1.73
C SER A 3 11.10 -27.94 -0.99
N ALA A 4 10.79 -27.96 0.31
CA ALA A 4 10.82 -29.17 1.13
C ALA A 4 9.45 -29.85 1.29
N LEU A 5 8.38 -29.05 1.40
CA LEU A 5 7.04 -29.53 1.73
C LEU A 5 6.01 -29.35 0.61
N GLY A 6 6.38 -28.62 -0.47
CA GLY A 6 5.50 -28.30 -1.59
C GLY A 6 4.70 -27.00 -1.38
N TRP A 7 4.20 -26.45 -2.50
CA TRP A 7 3.52 -25.15 -2.57
C TRP A 7 2.26 -25.04 -1.69
N ARG A 8 1.55 -26.17 -1.48
CA ARG A 8 0.32 -26.21 -0.66
C ARG A 8 0.58 -25.80 0.79
N TYR A 9 1.71 -26.20 1.37
CA TYR A 9 2.05 -25.83 2.75
C TYR A 9 2.40 -24.36 2.92
N GLY A 10 2.83 -23.68 1.86
CA GLY A 10 2.98 -22.22 1.87
C GLY A 10 1.66 -21.50 2.10
N PHE A 11 0.60 -21.91 1.39
CA PHE A 11 -0.75 -21.34 1.56
C PHE A 11 -1.39 -21.71 2.90
N ILE A 12 -1.23 -22.96 3.33
CA ILE A 12 -1.73 -23.42 4.65
C ILE A 12 -1.04 -22.62 5.77
N GLY A 13 0.28 -22.42 5.69
CA GLY A 13 1.02 -21.64 6.67
C GLY A 13 0.56 -20.19 6.75
N ALA A 14 0.43 -19.53 5.60
CA ALA A 14 -0.07 -18.15 5.54
C ALA A 14 -1.52 -18.04 6.08
N GLY A 15 -2.40 -18.95 5.68
CA GLY A 15 -3.77 -19.02 6.17
C GLY A 15 -3.85 -19.26 7.69
N SER A 16 -3.01 -20.14 8.23
CA SER A 16 -2.95 -20.41 9.66
C SER A 16 -2.54 -19.18 10.47
N ILE A 17 -1.54 -18.42 10.00
CA ILE A 17 -1.12 -17.14 10.62
C ILE A 17 -2.27 -16.14 10.59
N GLY A 18 -3.01 -16.06 9.47
CA GLY A 18 -4.19 -15.20 9.36
C GLY A 18 -5.29 -15.55 10.36
N ILE A 19 -5.58 -16.86 10.53
CA ILE A 19 -6.57 -17.32 11.52
C ILE A 19 -6.12 -17.00 12.94
N ILE A 20 -4.86 -17.23 13.28
CA ILE A 20 -4.31 -16.89 14.60
C ILE A 20 -4.43 -15.39 14.85
N GLY A 21 -4.07 -14.54 13.85
CA GLY A 21 -4.23 -13.10 13.94
C GLY A 21 -5.70 -12.69 14.16
N ALA A 22 -6.64 -13.28 13.43
CA ALA A 22 -8.07 -13.03 13.61
C ALA A 22 -8.57 -13.42 15.01
N LEU A 23 -8.12 -14.56 15.56
CA LEU A 23 -8.46 -15.00 16.92
C LEU A 23 -7.89 -14.06 17.99
N ILE A 24 -6.67 -13.54 17.79
CA ILE A 24 -6.07 -12.54 18.68
C ILE A 24 -6.91 -11.25 18.68
N VAL A 25 -7.23 -10.74 17.49
CA VAL A 25 -8.06 -9.54 17.36
C VAL A 25 -9.42 -9.77 18.02
N TRP A 26 -10.11 -10.87 17.71
CA TRP A 26 -11.41 -11.20 18.29
C TRP A 26 -11.37 -11.31 19.82
N ARG A 27 -10.25 -11.84 20.39
CA ARG A 27 -10.14 -12.06 21.86
C ARG A 27 -9.74 -10.81 22.63
N PHE A 28 -8.94 -9.91 22.02
CA PHE A 28 -8.29 -8.81 22.73
C PHE A 28 -8.74 -7.43 22.26
N PHE A 29 -9.34 -7.32 21.08
CA PHE A 29 -9.82 -6.04 20.57
C PHE A 29 -11.29 -5.81 21.00
N HIS A 30 -11.54 -4.61 21.53
CA HIS A 30 -12.86 -4.15 21.93
C HIS A 30 -13.26 -2.98 21.04
N ASP A 31 -14.56 -2.85 20.76
CA ASP A 31 -15.08 -1.87 19.79
C ASP A 31 -15.00 -0.43 20.30
N SER A 32 -15.00 -0.22 21.62
CA SER A 32 -14.92 1.11 22.21
C SER A 32 -14.16 1.12 23.54
N PRO A 33 -13.52 2.26 23.91
CA PRO A 33 -12.86 2.41 25.21
C PRO A 33 -13.80 2.21 26.39
N GLU A 34 -15.08 2.56 26.21
CA GLU A 34 -16.10 2.45 27.26
C GLU A 34 -16.41 0.98 27.61
N SER A 35 -16.27 0.06 26.65
CA SER A 35 -16.45 -1.38 26.90
C SER A 35 -15.40 -1.96 27.85
N GLU A 36 -14.27 -1.27 28.03
CA GLU A 36 -13.19 -1.60 28.97
C GLU A 36 -13.23 -0.73 30.23
N GLY A 37 -14.31 0.02 30.47
CA GLY A 37 -14.43 0.90 31.62
C GLY A 37 -13.54 2.13 31.58
N LEU A 38 -12.95 2.44 30.42
CA LEU A 38 -12.18 3.67 30.21
C LEU A 38 -13.13 4.84 29.93
N PRO A 39 -12.77 6.07 30.35
CA PRO A 39 -13.60 7.23 30.07
C PRO A 39 -13.80 7.40 28.57
N ALA A 40 -15.05 7.72 28.17
CA ALA A 40 -15.37 8.06 26.79
C ALA A 40 -14.40 9.13 26.28
N VAL A 41 -13.88 8.94 25.07
CA VAL A 41 -13.05 9.97 24.44
C VAL A 41 -13.95 11.14 24.08
N ASN A 42 -14.20 12.02 25.07
CA ASN A 42 -14.98 13.23 24.92
C ASN A 42 -14.24 14.19 24.00
N HIS A 43 -14.42 14.05 22.70
CA HIS A 43 -14.12 15.13 21.78
C HIS A 43 -15.28 16.14 21.90
N PRO A 44 -15.01 17.44 22.19
CA PRO A 44 -16.06 18.46 22.34
C PRO A 44 -17.02 18.58 21.15
N GLN A 45 -16.70 17.95 20.04
CA GLN A 45 -17.49 17.93 18.79
C GLN A 45 -18.35 16.67 18.60
N MET A 46 -18.26 15.67 19.49
CA MET A 46 -19.08 14.46 19.41
C MET A 46 -20.51 14.65 19.96
N GLN A 47 -20.77 15.74 20.70
CA GLN A 47 -22.09 16.01 21.30
C GLN A 47 -23.14 16.57 20.32
N SER A 48 -22.78 16.84 19.07
CA SER A 48 -23.73 17.29 18.05
C SER A 48 -24.09 16.25 16.98
N GLU A 49 -23.67 14.99 17.15
CA GLU A 49 -23.86 13.94 16.12
C GLU A 49 -24.97 12.92 16.47
N THR A 50 -26.05 13.32 17.02
CA THR A 50 -27.37 12.74 16.70
C THR A 50 -27.90 13.39 15.41
N GLY A 51 -26.98 13.45 14.39
CA GLY A 51 -27.32 13.95 13.08
C GLY A 51 -28.26 12.97 12.38
N ASP A 52 -29.38 13.46 11.87
CA ASP A 52 -30.30 12.72 11.01
C ASP A 52 -29.55 12.00 9.89
N ALA A 53 -30.04 10.82 9.48
CA ALA A 53 -29.48 10.08 8.32
C ALA A 53 -29.31 10.97 7.07
N ALA A 54 -30.08 12.06 6.97
CA ALA A 54 -29.96 13.08 5.94
C ALA A 54 -28.64 13.87 5.99
N ASP A 55 -28.13 14.19 7.18
CA ASP A 55 -26.86 14.91 7.35
C ASP A 55 -25.67 14.01 7.06
N PHE A 56 -25.75 12.72 7.38
CA PHE A 56 -24.76 11.73 7.02
C PHE A 56 -24.65 11.55 5.51
N ASN A 57 -25.77 11.40 4.82
CA ASN A 57 -25.80 11.30 3.35
C ASN A 57 -25.29 12.57 2.67
N LYS A 58 -25.55 13.74 3.24
CA LYS A 58 -25.05 15.02 2.73
C LYS A 58 -23.54 15.12 2.87
N ALA A 59 -22.97 14.71 3.99
CA ALA A 59 -21.52 14.70 4.21
C ALA A 59 -20.81 13.72 3.27
N GLN A 60 -21.35 12.52 3.06
CA GLN A 60 -20.83 11.57 2.08
C GLN A 60 -20.84 12.13 0.67
N ARG A 61 -21.96 12.74 0.25
CA ARG A 61 -22.04 13.38 -1.06
C ARG A 61 -21.06 14.55 -1.19
N GLN A 62 -20.84 15.31 -0.14
CA GLN A 62 -19.87 16.38 -0.10
C GLN A 62 -18.43 15.82 -0.30
N ALA A 63 -18.07 14.74 0.37
CA ALA A 63 -16.78 14.08 0.17
C ALA A 63 -16.58 13.60 -1.29
N LEU A 64 -17.62 13.00 -1.89
CA LEU A 64 -17.60 12.60 -3.31
C LEU A 64 -17.38 13.78 -4.28
N MET A 65 -17.80 14.97 -3.91
CA MET A 65 -17.66 16.17 -4.75
C MET A 65 -16.36 16.94 -4.48
N MET A 66 -15.54 16.54 -3.49
CA MET A 66 -14.29 17.22 -3.18
C MET A 66 -13.18 16.84 -4.19
N PRO A 67 -12.65 17.80 -4.98
CA PRO A 67 -11.57 17.50 -5.94
C PRO A 67 -10.31 16.93 -5.29
N ALA A 68 -10.02 17.33 -4.04
CA ALA A 68 -8.87 16.84 -3.30
C ALA A 68 -8.89 15.31 -3.08
N ILE A 69 -10.08 14.73 -2.86
CA ILE A 69 -10.23 13.28 -2.69
C ILE A 69 -9.96 12.55 -4.01
N TRP A 70 -10.37 13.11 -5.15
CA TRP A 70 -10.10 12.52 -6.46
C TRP A 70 -8.64 12.61 -6.86
N ILE A 71 -7.97 13.73 -6.55
CA ILE A 71 -6.51 13.87 -6.75
C ILE A 71 -5.78 12.84 -5.91
N LEU A 72 -6.19 12.65 -4.65
CA LEU A 72 -5.61 11.65 -3.76
C LEU A 72 -5.88 10.22 -4.28
N ALA A 73 -7.08 9.94 -4.77
CA ALA A 73 -7.47 8.66 -5.34
C ALA A 73 -6.61 8.30 -6.59
N ILE A 74 -6.40 9.26 -7.49
CA ILE A 74 -5.54 9.07 -8.67
C ILE A 74 -4.09 8.87 -8.23
N SER A 75 -3.58 9.66 -7.29
CA SER A 75 -2.21 9.50 -6.77
C SER A 75 -2.00 8.14 -6.12
N SER A 76 -2.98 7.68 -5.35
CA SER A 76 -2.96 6.34 -4.74
C SER A 76 -3.04 5.24 -5.81
N ALA A 77 -3.87 5.38 -6.83
CA ALA A 77 -3.95 4.43 -7.94
C ALA A 77 -2.61 4.29 -8.66
N LEU A 78 -1.93 5.40 -8.98
CA LEU A 78 -0.62 5.38 -9.62
C LEU A 78 0.45 4.72 -8.74
N MET A 79 0.41 4.97 -7.43
CA MET A 79 1.30 4.29 -6.48
C MET A 79 1.02 2.77 -6.45
N TYR A 80 -0.25 2.35 -6.50
CA TYR A 80 -0.62 0.93 -6.57
C TYR A 80 -0.18 0.28 -7.87
N VAL A 81 -0.29 0.96 -9.01
CA VAL A 81 0.29 0.51 -10.30
C VAL A 81 1.78 0.19 -10.13
N SER A 82 2.56 1.11 -9.57
CA SER A 82 3.98 0.91 -9.31
C SER A 82 4.25 -0.29 -8.39
N ARG A 83 3.51 -0.38 -7.29
CA ARG A 83 3.63 -1.45 -6.29
C ARG A 83 3.35 -2.82 -6.88
N TYR A 84 2.23 -2.98 -7.58
CA TYR A 84 1.82 -4.27 -8.15
C TYR A 84 2.67 -4.66 -9.34
N ALA A 85 3.17 -3.70 -10.15
CA ALA A 85 4.12 -4.01 -11.22
C ALA A 85 5.36 -4.73 -10.68
N VAL A 86 5.96 -4.23 -9.59
CA VAL A 86 7.13 -4.86 -8.98
C VAL A 86 6.77 -6.17 -8.26
N ASN A 87 5.66 -6.20 -7.51
CA ASN A 87 5.30 -7.38 -6.73
C ASN A 87 4.86 -8.56 -7.60
N SER A 88 4.08 -8.31 -8.66
CA SER A 88 3.57 -9.38 -9.53
C SER A 88 4.61 -9.83 -10.57
N TRP A 89 5.37 -8.88 -11.12
CA TRP A 89 6.22 -9.14 -12.28
C TRP A 89 7.72 -8.95 -12.03
N GLY A 90 8.11 -8.45 -10.86
CA GLY A 90 9.52 -8.14 -10.53
C GLY A 90 10.43 -9.36 -10.57
N VAL A 91 9.99 -10.52 -10.06
CA VAL A 91 10.76 -11.77 -10.13
C VAL A 91 10.96 -12.18 -11.59
N PHE A 92 9.88 -12.20 -12.37
CA PHE A 92 9.93 -12.53 -13.80
C PHE A 92 10.88 -11.58 -14.57
N TYR A 93 10.82 -10.29 -14.28
CA TYR A 93 11.72 -9.30 -14.88
C TYR A 93 13.20 -9.58 -14.56
N LEU A 94 13.51 -9.86 -13.30
CA LEU A 94 14.88 -10.16 -12.87
C LEU A 94 15.41 -11.44 -13.51
N GLU A 95 14.58 -12.46 -13.67
CA GLU A 95 14.95 -13.72 -14.32
C GLU A 95 15.17 -13.53 -15.82
N THR A 96 14.21 -12.93 -16.53
CA THR A 96 14.20 -12.89 -17.99
C THR A 96 15.07 -11.78 -18.58
N GLN A 97 15.10 -10.61 -17.94
CA GLN A 97 15.81 -9.45 -18.48
C GLN A 97 17.20 -9.24 -17.88
N LYS A 98 17.40 -9.61 -16.62
CA LYS A 98 18.70 -9.46 -15.95
C LYS A 98 19.46 -10.78 -15.82
N GLY A 99 18.83 -11.94 -15.91
CA GLY A 99 19.47 -13.27 -15.85
C GLY A 99 19.73 -13.78 -14.43
N TYR A 100 18.97 -13.34 -13.43
CA TYR A 100 19.07 -13.86 -12.09
C TYR A 100 18.46 -15.27 -11.95
N SER A 101 18.96 -16.04 -10.98
CA SER A 101 18.26 -17.26 -10.56
C SER A 101 16.93 -16.90 -9.88
N THR A 102 15.94 -17.82 -9.90
CA THR A 102 14.65 -17.65 -9.22
C THR A 102 14.82 -17.34 -7.73
N LEU A 103 15.83 -17.94 -7.09
CA LEU A 103 16.10 -17.73 -5.66
C LEU A 103 16.62 -16.32 -5.40
N ASP A 104 17.59 -15.84 -6.17
CA ASP A 104 18.15 -14.50 -6.01
C ASP A 104 17.14 -13.42 -6.34
N ALA A 105 16.38 -13.61 -7.43
CA ALA A 105 15.30 -12.70 -7.81
C ALA A 105 14.24 -12.58 -6.71
N SER A 106 13.79 -13.71 -6.18
CA SER A 106 12.81 -13.75 -5.07
C SER A 106 13.36 -13.11 -3.79
N PHE A 107 14.65 -13.33 -3.49
CA PHE A 107 15.32 -12.72 -2.36
C PHE A 107 15.37 -11.19 -2.49
N ILE A 108 15.76 -10.66 -3.65
CA ILE A 108 15.81 -9.23 -3.93
C ILE A 108 14.42 -8.59 -3.74
N ILE A 109 13.36 -9.18 -4.31
CA ILE A 109 11.99 -8.66 -4.15
C ILE A 109 11.53 -8.72 -2.68
N SER A 110 11.92 -9.76 -1.94
CA SER A 110 11.59 -9.92 -0.52
C SER A 110 12.19 -8.81 0.35
N ILE A 111 13.39 -8.31 0.01
CA ILE A 111 14.00 -7.14 0.68
C ILE A 111 13.04 -5.95 0.63
N GLY A 112 12.45 -5.67 -0.54
CA GLY A 112 11.47 -4.60 -0.70
C GLY A 112 10.26 -4.77 0.23
N SER A 113 9.76 -5.99 0.37
CA SER A 113 8.62 -6.28 1.25
C SER A 113 8.93 -6.00 2.73
N VAL A 114 10.10 -6.44 3.21
CA VAL A 114 10.56 -6.18 4.59
C VAL A 114 10.76 -4.67 4.83
N CYS A 115 11.43 -3.98 3.90
CA CYS A 115 11.62 -2.53 4.00
C CYS A 115 10.28 -1.76 3.93
N GLY A 116 9.29 -2.29 3.22
CA GLY A 116 7.95 -1.74 3.18
C GLY A 116 7.24 -1.78 4.53
N ILE A 117 7.37 -2.87 5.27
CA ILE A 117 6.85 -2.98 6.65
C ILE A 117 7.49 -1.91 7.53
N ILE A 118 8.82 -1.79 7.49
CA ILE A 118 9.57 -0.79 8.24
C ILE A 118 9.11 0.63 7.86
N GLY A 119 9.01 0.93 6.56
CA GLY A 119 8.52 2.22 6.07
C GLY A 119 7.13 2.57 6.58
N THR A 120 6.21 1.62 6.58
CA THR A 120 4.85 1.81 7.10
C THR A 120 4.86 2.08 8.61
N MET A 121 5.63 1.33 9.40
CA MET A 121 5.72 1.51 10.85
C MET A 121 6.27 2.88 11.24
N PHE A 122 7.27 3.37 10.52
CA PHE A 122 7.93 4.65 10.82
C PHE A 122 7.28 5.85 10.13
N SER A 123 6.30 5.65 9.25
CA SER A 123 5.64 6.72 8.49
C SER A 123 5.06 7.84 9.37
N GLY A 124 4.38 7.47 10.47
CA GLY A 124 3.83 8.43 11.44
C GLY A 124 4.93 9.25 12.12
N VAL A 125 5.96 8.57 12.63
CA VAL A 125 7.10 9.24 13.29
C VAL A 125 7.82 10.21 12.34
N ILE A 126 7.97 9.81 11.06
CA ILE A 126 8.58 10.66 10.03
C ILE A 126 7.74 11.92 9.83
N SER A 127 6.43 11.78 9.69
CA SER A 127 5.51 12.91 9.50
C SER A 127 5.52 13.86 10.70
N ASP A 128 5.39 13.31 11.90
CA ASP A 128 5.20 14.13 13.10
C ASP A 128 6.49 14.82 13.55
N LYS A 129 7.62 14.10 13.54
CA LYS A 129 8.89 14.60 14.04
C LYS A 129 9.61 15.54 13.04
N PHE A 130 9.59 15.20 11.74
CA PHE A 130 10.37 15.94 10.74
C PHE A 130 9.54 16.93 9.94
N PHE A 131 8.22 16.77 9.87
CA PHE A 131 7.35 17.59 9.04
C PHE A 131 6.20 18.25 9.81
N SER A 132 6.25 18.23 11.15
CA SER A 132 5.25 18.86 12.03
C SER A 132 3.81 18.43 11.71
N GLY A 133 3.62 17.15 11.40
CA GLY A 133 2.34 16.56 11.03
C GLY A 133 1.86 16.86 9.60
N ARG A 134 2.63 17.59 8.80
CA ARG A 134 2.30 17.85 7.38
C ARG A 134 2.63 16.62 6.56
N ARG A 135 1.64 16.05 5.85
CA ARG A 135 1.78 14.79 5.11
C ARG A 135 2.14 14.97 3.64
N ASN A 136 1.90 16.17 3.07
CA ASN A 136 2.17 16.43 1.65
C ASN A 136 3.66 16.41 1.32
N ALA A 137 4.51 17.03 2.17
CA ALA A 137 5.95 17.08 1.94
C ALA A 137 6.62 15.69 1.98
N PRO A 138 6.42 14.86 3.03
CA PRO A 138 6.97 13.52 3.01
C PRO A 138 6.37 12.65 1.89
N ALA A 139 5.08 12.78 1.54
CA ALA A 139 4.51 12.06 0.43
C ALA A 139 5.21 12.39 -0.90
N LEU A 140 5.56 13.66 -1.14
CA LEU A 140 6.34 14.05 -2.32
C LEU A 140 7.76 13.46 -2.30
N ILE A 141 8.46 13.55 -1.18
CA ILE A 141 9.84 13.04 -1.03
C ILE A 141 9.89 11.54 -1.27
N PHE A 142 8.98 10.78 -0.64
CA PHE A 142 8.92 9.33 -0.83
C PHE A 142 8.37 8.95 -2.21
N GLY A 143 7.54 9.79 -2.82
CA GLY A 143 7.14 9.64 -4.22
C GLY A 143 8.33 9.77 -5.18
N LEU A 144 9.18 10.78 -5.00
CA LEU A 144 10.41 10.94 -5.77
C LEU A 144 11.40 9.81 -5.51
N MET A 145 11.52 9.36 -4.26
CA MET A 145 12.34 8.20 -3.91
C MET A 145 11.85 6.93 -4.60
N ASN A 146 10.54 6.72 -4.72
CA ASN A 146 9.96 5.60 -5.47
C ASN A 146 10.34 5.66 -6.97
N VAL A 147 10.24 6.83 -7.59
CA VAL A 147 10.67 7.02 -8.99
C VAL A 147 12.16 6.73 -9.15
N MET A 148 13.00 7.25 -8.26
CA MET A 148 14.44 7.00 -8.28
C MET A 148 14.76 5.50 -8.13
N ALA A 149 14.08 4.81 -7.22
CA ALA A 149 14.22 3.38 -7.01
C ALA A 149 13.87 2.59 -8.27
N LEU A 150 12.76 2.92 -8.94
CA LEU A 150 12.37 2.30 -10.20
C LEU A 150 13.35 2.60 -11.34
N CYS A 151 13.88 3.82 -11.41
CA CYS A 151 14.91 4.15 -12.38
C CYS A 151 16.16 3.29 -12.17
N LEU A 152 16.62 3.13 -10.92
CA LEU A 152 17.76 2.25 -10.62
C LEU A 152 17.46 0.79 -10.99
N PHE A 153 16.27 0.32 -10.68
CA PHE A 153 15.85 -1.05 -10.95
C PHE A 153 15.76 -1.37 -12.43
N LEU A 154 15.19 -0.45 -13.23
CA LEU A 154 14.92 -0.69 -14.65
C LEU A 154 16.06 -0.27 -15.59
N LEU A 155 16.80 0.80 -15.27
CA LEU A 155 17.78 1.37 -16.20
C LEU A 155 19.19 0.80 -16.04
N VAL A 156 19.50 0.11 -14.94
CA VAL A 156 20.81 -0.55 -14.77
C VAL A 156 20.72 -1.96 -15.36
N PRO A 157 21.36 -2.22 -16.51
CA PRO A 157 21.31 -3.52 -17.16
C PRO A 157 22.25 -4.53 -16.48
N GLY A 158 21.94 -5.82 -16.63
CA GLY A 158 22.78 -6.92 -16.15
C GLY A 158 22.59 -7.26 -14.67
N VAL A 159 23.40 -8.20 -14.19
CA VAL A 159 23.34 -8.73 -12.83
C VAL A 159 24.19 -7.87 -11.90
N HIS A 160 23.57 -6.98 -11.17
CA HIS A 160 24.20 -6.14 -10.15
C HIS A 160 23.45 -6.25 -8.81
N PHE A 161 23.66 -7.35 -8.10
CA PHE A 161 22.92 -7.70 -6.88
C PHE A 161 22.77 -6.53 -5.89
N TRP A 162 23.86 -5.81 -5.60
CA TRP A 162 23.81 -4.71 -4.62
C TRP A 162 23.01 -3.49 -5.10
N VAL A 163 23.01 -3.22 -6.40
CA VAL A 163 22.23 -2.12 -6.99
C VAL A 163 20.74 -2.49 -6.97
N ASP A 164 20.42 -3.72 -7.35
CA ASP A 164 19.05 -4.21 -7.35
C ASP A 164 18.49 -4.34 -5.92
N ALA A 165 19.30 -4.82 -4.97
CA ALA A 165 18.95 -4.85 -3.56
C ALA A 165 18.71 -3.43 -3.00
N LEU A 166 19.60 -2.47 -3.30
CA LEU A 166 19.44 -1.08 -2.89
C LEU A 166 18.17 -0.46 -3.50
N SER A 167 17.90 -0.73 -4.78
CA SER A 167 16.67 -0.26 -5.41
C SER A 167 15.43 -0.77 -4.70
N MET A 168 15.43 -2.05 -4.26
CA MET A 168 14.32 -2.64 -3.51
C MET A 168 14.20 -2.10 -2.07
N VAL A 169 15.31 -1.75 -1.42
CA VAL A 169 15.27 -1.06 -0.12
C VAL A 169 14.59 0.29 -0.26
N LEU A 170 15.00 1.09 -1.24
CA LEU A 170 14.41 2.41 -1.49
C LEU A 170 12.95 2.29 -1.92
N PHE A 171 12.65 1.39 -2.84
CA PHE A 171 11.30 1.12 -3.32
C PHE A 171 10.37 0.70 -2.19
N GLY A 172 10.76 -0.33 -1.43
CA GLY A 172 9.95 -0.86 -0.34
C GLY A 172 9.67 0.19 0.73
N THR A 173 10.71 0.90 1.18
CA THR A 173 10.54 1.98 2.16
C THR A 173 9.61 3.08 1.63
N ALA A 174 9.79 3.51 0.39
CA ALA A 174 8.94 4.52 -0.24
C ALA A 174 7.49 4.06 -0.31
N ILE A 175 7.24 2.87 -0.84
CA ILE A 175 5.89 2.30 -0.94
C ILE A 175 5.25 2.13 0.43
N GLY A 176 6.00 1.69 1.45
CA GLY A 176 5.47 1.55 2.81
C GLY A 176 4.96 2.87 3.39
N VAL A 177 5.73 3.94 3.26
CA VAL A 177 5.33 5.28 3.71
C VAL A 177 4.17 5.83 2.88
N LEU A 178 4.24 5.72 1.55
CA LEU A 178 3.19 6.19 0.64
C LEU A 178 1.86 5.44 0.86
N LEU A 179 1.91 4.14 1.14
CA LEU A 179 0.72 3.34 1.44
C LEU A 179 -0.02 3.89 2.67
N CYS A 180 0.72 4.26 3.71
CA CYS A 180 0.14 4.85 4.91
C CYS A 180 -0.47 6.22 4.62
N PHE A 181 0.23 7.08 3.89
CA PHE A 181 -0.24 8.45 3.62
C PHE A 181 -1.35 8.49 2.57
N LEU A 182 -1.08 8.01 1.36
CA LEU A 182 -2.03 8.09 0.25
C LEU A 182 -3.19 7.11 0.42
N GLY A 183 -2.92 5.92 0.99
CA GLY A 183 -3.93 4.88 1.16
C GLY A 183 -4.88 5.10 2.33
N GLY A 184 -4.53 5.96 3.29
CA GLY A 184 -5.33 6.11 4.50
C GLY A 184 -5.33 7.49 5.11
N LEU A 185 -4.21 7.90 5.70
CA LEU A 185 -4.15 9.07 6.58
C LEU A 185 -4.59 10.38 5.91
N MET A 186 -4.16 10.63 4.68
CA MET A 186 -4.53 11.86 3.97
C MET A 186 -6.03 11.91 3.62
N ALA A 187 -6.64 10.75 3.34
CA ALA A 187 -8.07 10.69 3.08
C ALA A 187 -8.89 11.06 4.32
N VAL A 188 -8.46 10.60 5.50
CA VAL A 188 -9.09 10.94 6.78
C VAL A 188 -8.88 12.40 7.16
N ASP A 189 -7.70 12.97 6.86
CA ASP A 189 -7.38 14.38 7.17
C ASP A 189 -8.17 15.37 6.28
N ILE A 190 -8.43 15.00 5.03
CA ILE A 190 -9.11 15.86 4.04
C ILE A 190 -10.62 15.78 4.18
N ALA A 191 -11.16 14.60 4.48
CA ALA A 191 -12.60 14.37 4.54
C ALA A 191 -13.23 14.88 5.83
N PRO A 192 -14.49 15.32 5.80
CA PRO A 192 -15.28 15.50 7.01
C PRO A 192 -15.30 14.20 7.83
N ARG A 193 -15.27 14.29 9.16
CA ARG A 193 -15.19 13.12 10.06
C ARG A 193 -16.27 12.06 9.80
N ASN A 194 -17.49 12.51 9.58
CA ASN A 194 -18.65 11.65 9.26
C ASN A 194 -18.64 11.09 7.84
N ALA A 195 -17.67 11.48 6.99
CA ALA A 195 -17.51 11.01 5.61
C ALA A 195 -16.13 10.38 5.35
N SER A 196 -15.29 10.20 6.36
CA SER A 196 -13.95 9.60 6.22
C SER A 196 -13.99 8.19 5.63
N GLY A 197 -14.97 7.37 6.00
CA GLY A 197 -15.19 6.06 5.42
C GLY A 197 -15.49 6.10 3.92
N ALA A 198 -16.30 7.06 3.45
CA ALA A 198 -16.57 7.24 2.03
C ALA A 198 -15.31 7.67 1.27
N ALA A 199 -14.51 8.59 1.83
CA ALA A 199 -13.25 9.02 1.23
C ALA A 199 -12.25 7.87 1.11
N LEU A 200 -12.08 7.06 2.17
CA LEU A 200 -11.25 5.86 2.15
C LEU A 200 -11.74 4.85 1.11
N GLY A 201 -13.05 4.67 0.98
CA GLY A 201 -13.66 3.80 -0.02
C GLY A 201 -13.32 4.23 -1.45
N ILE A 202 -13.42 5.53 -1.77
CA ILE A 202 -13.08 6.08 -3.09
C ILE A 202 -11.61 5.82 -3.41
N VAL A 203 -10.72 6.17 -2.48
CA VAL A 203 -9.26 5.98 -2.65
C VAL A 203 -8.93 4.49 -2.80
N GLY A 204 -9.55 3.62 -2.01
CA GLY A 204 -9.36 2.18 -2.08
C GLY A 204 -9.80 1.59 -3.42
N ILE A 205 -11.02 1.93 -3.88
CA ILE A 205 -11.54 1.46 -5.17
C ILE A 205 -10.64 1.92 -6.32
N ALA A 206 -10.25 3.19 -6.37
CA ALA A 206 -9.37 3.72 -7.40
C ALA A 206 -8.01 3.00 -7.40
N SER A 207 -7.44 2.73 -6.22
CA SER A 207 -6.17 2.03 -6.05
C SER A 207 -6.21 0.61 -6.63
N TYR A 208 -7.25 -0.15 -6.32
CA TYR A 208 -7.39 -1.52 -6.84
C TYR A 208 -7.78 -1.58 -8.32
N ILE A 209 -8.52 -0.60 -8.82
CA ILE A 209 -8.74 -0.46 -10.28
C ILE A 209 -7.39 -0.23 -10.98
N GLY A 210 -6.53 0.66 -10.45
CA GLY A 210 -5.19 0.89 -10.98
C GLY A 210 -4.34 -0.38 -11.00
N ALA A 211 -4.34 -1.14 -9.88
CA ALA A 211 -3.63 -2.42 -9.78
C ALA A 211 -4.15 -3.45 -10.80
N GLY A 212 -5.47 -3.58 -10.95
CA GLY A 212 -6.06 -4.53 -11.90
C GLY A 212 -5.74 -4.17 -13.36
N ILE A 213 -5.80 -2.89 -13.73
CA ILE A 213 -5.42 -2.43 -15.07
C ILE A 213 -3.94 -2.76 -15.32
N GLN A 214 -3.06 -2.50 -14.35
CA GLN A 214 -1.64 -2.79 -14.45
C GLN A 214 -1.38 -4.29 -14.70
N ASP A 215 -2.01 -5.18 -13.93
CA ASP A 215 -1.81 -6.63 -14.08
C ASP A 215 -2.31 -7.13 -15.44
N ILE A 216 -3.46 -6.65 -15.92
CA ILE A 216 -4.00 -6.99 -17.24
C ILE A 216 -3.05 -6.51 -18.34
N MET A 217 -2.61 -5.26 -18.29
CA MET A 217 -1.71 -4.70 -19.30
C MET A 217 -0.37 -5.42 -19.34
N SER A 218 0.23 -5.71 -18.17
CA SER A 218 1.47 -6.48 -18.08
C SER A 218 1.30 -7.90 -18.64
N GLY A 219 0.18 -8.56 -18.35
CA GLY A 219 -0.14 -9.89 -18.88
C GLY A 219 -0.25 -9.90 -20.41
N ILE A 220 -0.91 -8.89 -20.99
CA ILE A 220 -1.04 -8.76 -22.46
C ILE A 220 0.33 -8.50 -23.10
N LEU A 221 1.15 -7.60 -22.55
CA LEU A 221 2.47 -7.28 -23.10
C LEU A 221 3.41 -8.49 -23.08
N ILE A 222 3.41 -9.26 -22.00
CA ILE A 222 4.25 -10.46 -21.88
C ILE A 222 3.72 -11.60 -22.74
N GLY A 223 2.39 -11.81 -22.77
CA GLY A 223 1.76 -12.83 -23.62
C GLY A 223 1.91 -12.55 -25.11
N GLY A 224 1.81 -11.28 -25.54
CA GLY A 224 2.02 -10.87 -26.92
C GLY A 224 3.47 -11.06 -27.39
N HIS A 225 4.45 -10.95 -26.49
CA HIS A 225 5.86 -11.15 -26.83
C HIS A 225 6.18 -12.63 -27.10
N LYS A 226 5.52 -13.57 -26.45
CA LYS A 226 5.67 -15.00 -26.71
C LYS A 226 5.13 -15.41 -28.09
N SER A 227 4.06 -14.78 -28.58
CA SER A 227 3.48 -15.09 -29.89
C SER A 227 4.25 -14.49 -31.08
N ILE A 228 5.27 -13.69 -30.85
CA ILE A 228 6.14 -13.09 -31.88
C ILE A 228 7.47 -13.85 -32.01
N VAL A 229 7.84 -14.63 -31.00
CA VAL A 229 9.14 -15.34 -30.92
C VAL A 229 8.98 -16.85 -31.25
N ASP A 230 7.77 -17.40 -31.24
CA ASP A 230 7.40 -18.72 -31.72
C ASP A 230 6.88 -18.66 -33.18
#